data_f143975a6e37a5613a112d1106bb3883
#
_entry.id   f143975a6e37a5613a112d1106bb3883
#
_cell.length_a   1.000
_cell.length_b   1.000
_cell.length_c   1.000
_cell.angle_alpha   90.00
_cell.angle_beta   90.00
_cell.angle_gamma   90.00
#
_symmetry.space_group_name_H-M   'P 1'
#
loop_
_entity.id
_entity.type
_entity.pdbx_description
1 polymer ?
#
loop_
_entity_poly.entity_id
_entity_poly.type
_entity_poly.pdbx_seq_one_letter_code
_entity_poly.pdbx_strand_id
1 'polypeptide(L)'
;MKRFMVSFARLSRVVFSVGVAALLGSLAVPAHAVTIDWVTVGDPGNAADTTTYGAVADAFQIMKYEWTNSRYVDFLNAVDASGTNPNSVYNTNMGSDVRGGISFTSGASPGSKYAAKTDMGDKPVNFVSWWDAARVANWLQNGQGSGSTETGAYTLNNNTSGNAPAVNVGALFYLPTENQWYKAAYYKGGSTSAGYWDYATQSDTAPTAVTAGTTGIGSAGSAGNFANYIDGADWNGQNGNVTTVGTNGGSSAYDTFDMSGSIWEWNDLTGAAGSTRGARGGYWSSFSAFSLSSSSNIAIDPSDESDVYGFRLASPVAVPEPATYAMALAGLACGGFSMWRRCKRA
;
A
#
# COMPACT_ATOMS: atom_id res chain seq x y z
N MET A 1 89.26 -13.85 -43.79
CA MET A 1 87.99 -13.29 -44.19
C MET A 1 86.84 -13.92 -43.36
N LYS A 2 86.38 -13.25 -42.34
CA LYS A 2 85.31 -13.76 -41.47
C LYS A 2 84.07 -12.99 -41.82
N ARG A 3 83.00 -13.66 -42.24
CA ARG A 3 81.65 -13.07 -42.47
C ARG A 3 80.93 -13.06 -41.14
N PHE A 4 80.44 -11.90 -40.74
CA PHE A 4 79.54 -11.74 -39.63
C PHE A 4 78.09 -11.94 -40.15
N MET A 5 77.39 -12.95 -39.56
CA MET A 5 75.96 -13.11 -39.74
C MET A 5 75.25 -12.26 -38.63
N VAL A 6 74.41 -11.37 -39.05
CA VAL A 6 73.49 -10.62 -38.14
C VAL A 6 72.21 -11.41 -38.05
N SER A 7 71.85 -11.83 -36.85
CA SER A 7 70.60 -12.51 -36.56
C SER A 7 69.50 -11.43 -36.24
N PHE A 8 68.46 -11.43 -37.04
CA PHE A 8 67.23 -10.61 -36.77
C PHE A 8 66.33 -11.36 -35.78
N ALA A 9 66.25 -10.88 -34.57
CA ALA A 9 65.26 -11.32 -33.59
C ALA A 9 63.90 -10.74 -33.97
N ARG A 10 62.91 -11.60 -34.28
CA ARG A 10 61.52 -11.23 -34.47
C ARG A 10 60.89 -11.00 -33.11
N LEU A 11 60.48 -9.77 -32.84
CA LEU A 11 59.65 -9.41 -31.70
C LEU A 11 58.20 -9.83 -31.99
N SER A 12 57.73 -10.91 -31.33
CA SER A 12 56.31 -11.28 -31.32
C SER A 12 55.54 -10.30 -30.48
N ARG A 13 54.66 -9.52 -31.12
CA ARG A 13 53.66 -8.69 -30.40
C ARG A 13 52.54 -9.62 -29.94
N VAL A 14 52.49 -9.92 -28.66
CA VAL A 14 51.33 -10.53 -28.02
C VAL A 14 50.27 -9.46 -27.83
N VAL A 15 49.22 -9.51 -28.64
CA VAL A 15 48.04 -8.67 -28.46
C VAL A 15 47.20 -9.31 -27.37
N PHE A 16 47.21 -8.76 -26.15
CA PHE A 16 46.27 -9.11 -25.11
C PHE A 16 44.90 -8.44 -25.44
N SER A 17 44.01 -9.21 -26.02
CA SER A 17 42.59 -8.80 -26.12
C SER A 17 41.94 -9.01 -24.77
N VAL A 18 41.83 -7.94 -23.98
CA VAL A 18 41.00 -7.92 -22.79
C VAL A 18 39.54 -7.78 -23.24
N GLY A 19 38.86 -8.89 -23.33
CA GLY A 19 37.38 -8.90 -23.49
C GLY A 19 36.72 -8.36 -22.24
N VAL A 20 36.28 -7.13 -22.27
CA VAL A 20 35.34 -6.57 -21.26
C VAL A 20 33.99 -7.21 -21.58
N ALA A 21 33.65 -8.33 -20.94
CA ALA A 21 32.28 -8.81 -20.86
C ALA A 21 31.49 -7.78 -20.02
N ALA A 22 30.79 -6.88 -20.68
CA ALA A 22 29.79 -6.06 -20.03
C ALA A 22 28.67 -7.01 -19.57
N LEU A 23 28.66 -7.35 -18.26
CA LEU A 23 27.50 -7.95 -17.61
C LEU A 23 26.44 -6.84 -17.57
N LEU A 24 25.66 -6.71 -18.66
CA LEU A 24 24.36 -6.04 -18.62
C LEU A 24 23.43 -6.99 -17.85
N GLY A 25 23.53 -6.95 -16.52
CA GLY A 25 22.44 -7.42 -15.68
C GLY A 25 21.22 -6.59 -16.09
N SER A 26 20.28 -7.21 -16.81
CA SER A 26 18.96 -6.63 -16.99
C SER A 26 18.39 -6.44 -15.58
N LEU A 27 18.43 -5.20 -15.09
CA LEU A 27 17.53 -4.79 -14.01
C LEU A 27 16.14 -4.97 -14.61
N ALA A 28 15.53 -6.12 -14.37
CA ALA A 28 14.09 -6.29 -14.63
C ALA A 28 13.42 -5.25 -13.75
N VAL A 29 13.09 -4.09 -14.31
CA VAL A 29 12.14 -3.19 -13.72
C VAL A 29 10.87 -4.02 -13.58
N PRO A 30 10.31 -4.21 -12.39
CA PRO A 30 9.04 -4.90 -12.28
C PRO A 30 8.08 -4.20 -13.23
N ALA A 31 7.41 -4.98 -14.09
CA ALA A 31 6.59 -4.44 -15.18
C ALA A 31 5.41 -3.56 -14.69
N HIS A 32 5.13 -3.60 -13.38
CA HIS A 32 4.08 -2.83 -12.73
C HIS A 32 4.52 -2.43 -11.29
N ALA A 33 5.25 -1.32 -11.18
CA ALA A 33 5.41 -0.68 -9.89
C ALA A 33 4.07 -0.03 -9.49
N VAL A 34 3.51 -0.41 -8.35
CA VAL A 34 2.28 0.19 -7.82
C VAL A 34 2.53 1.66 -7.50
N THR A 35 1.76 2.53 -8.12
CA THR A 35 1.73 3.96 -7.79
C THR A 35 0.64 4.22 -6.75
N ILE A 36 0.97 5.02 -5.74
CA ILE A 36 0.09 5.32 -4.61
C ILE A 36 -0.24 6.81 -4.62
N ASP A 37 -1.54 7.12 -4.59
CA ASP A 37 -2.01 8.48 -4.40
C ASP A 37 -1.93 8.84 -2.91
N TRP A 38 -0.99 9.71 -2.57
CA TRP A 38 -0.77 10.20 -1.23
C TRP A 38 -1.43 11.56 -1.00
N VAL A 39 -1.99 11.76 0.20
CA VAL A 39 -2.42 13.06 0.70
C VAL A 39 -1.64 13.42 1.96
N THR A 40 -1.37 14.71 2.16
CA THR A 40 -0.66 15.19 3.34
C THR A 40 -1.64 15.56 4.44
N VAL A 41 -1.48 14.97 5.62
CA VAL A 41 -2.19 15.33 6.84
C VAL A 41 -1.34 16.33 7.60
N GLY A 42 -1.73 17.58 7.53
CA GLY A 42 -1.03 18.75 8.08
C GLY A 42 -1.33 19.01 9.55
N ASP A 43 -1.25 20.30 9.93
CA ASP A 43 -1.58 20.80 11.28
C ASP A 43 -0.89 20.02 12.42
N PRO A 44 0.47 19.90 12.41
CA PRO A 44 1.22 19.14 13.41
C PRO A 44 1.03 19.72 14.82
N GLY A 45 0.96 18.85 15.83
CA GLY A 45 0.76 19.25 17.21
C GLY A 45 -0.68 19.63 17.56
N ASN A 46 -1.67 19.22 16.75
CA ASN A 46 -3.08 19.43 17.05
C ASN A 46 -3.50 18.70 18.35
N ALA A 47 -4.48 19.28 19.05
CA ALA A 47 -5.07 18.68 20.24
C ALA A 47 -5.88 17.42 19.88
N ALA A 48 -6.02 16.51 20.85
CA ALA A 48 -6.93 15.38 20.73
C ALA A 48 -8.39 15.86 20.74
N ASP A 49 -9.25 15.03 20.17
CA ASP A 49 -10.70 15.18 20.29
C ASP A 49 -11.18 14.81 21.71
N THR A 50 -12.46 15.06 21.99
CA THR A 50 -13.17 14.63 23.21
C THR A 50 -13.15 13.11 23.38
N THR A 51 -13.03 12.35 22.30
CA THR A 51 -12.81 10.90 22.27
C THR A 51 -11.41 10.47 22.73
N THR A 52 -10.50 11.41 23.01
CA THR A 52 -9.07 11.23 23.36
C THR A 52 -8.16 10.86 22.20
N TYR A 53 -8.68 10.71 20.98
CA TYR A 53 -7.93 10.36 19.77
C TYR A 53 -7.60 11.59 18.90
N GLY A 54 -6.73 11.38 17.92
CA GLY A 54 -6.43 12.31 16.84
C GLY A 54 -5.29 13.29 17.09
N ALA A 55 -4.67 13.34 18.28
CA ALA A 55 -3.47 14.15 18.49
C ALA A 55 -2.26 13.54 17.78
N VAL A 56 -1.64 14.28 16.86
CA VAL A 56 -0.46 13.84 16.09
C VAL A 56 0.59 14.95 16.09
N ALA A 57 1.80 14.62 16.56
CA ALA A 57 2.87 15.59 16.73
C ALA A 57 3.46 16.12 15.41
N ASP A 58 3.53 15.25 14.39
CA ASP A 58 4.17 15.53 13.11
C ASP A 58 3.19 15.45 11.96
N ALA A 59 3.43 16.20 10.87
CA ALA A 59 2.73 15.98 9.62
C ALA A 59 3.15 14.63 9.01
N PHE A 60 2.24 13.97 8.32
CA PHE A 60 2.47 12.68 7.67
C PHE A 60 1.68 12.61 6.36
N GLN A 61 1.93 11.57 5.58
CA GLN A 61 1.12 11.22 4.43
C GLN A 61 0.31 9.97 4.71
N ILE A 62 -0.85 9.88 4.09
CA ILE A 62 -1.72 8.70 4.13
C ILE A 62 -2.24 8.45 2.71
N MET A 63 -2.55 7.22 2.39
CA MET A 63 -3.18 6.89 1.11
C MET A 63 -4.53 7.59 0.97
N LYS A 64 -4.75 8.18 -0.22
CA LYS A 64 -6.01 8.84 -0.55
C LYS A 64 -7.20 7.90 -0.51
N TYR A 65 -7.00 6.67 -0.94
CA TYR A 65 -7.97 5.57 -1.02
C TYR A 65 -7.49 4.35 -0.25
N GLU A 66 -8.37 3.41 0.03
CA GLU A 66 -8.01 2.08 0.52
C GLU A 66 -7.11 1.34 -0.50
N TRP A 67 -6.37 0.34 -0.03
CA TRP A 67 -5.62 -0.55 -0.91
C TRP A 67 -6.59 -1.38 -1.75
N THR A 68 -6.44 -1.32 -3.10
CA THR A 68 -7.38 -1.97 -4.02
C THR A 68 -6.97 -3.40 -4.37
N ASN A 69 -7.94 -4.19 -4.87
CA ASN A 69 -7.68 -5.56 -5.35
C ASN A 69 -6.62 -5.59 -6.45
N SER A 70 -6.63 -4.66 -7.41
CA SER A 70 -5.61 -4.61 -8.47
C SER A 70 -4.21 -4.43 -7.90
N ARG A 71 -4.03 -3.51 -6.94
CA ARG A 71 -2.75 -3.31 -6.26
C ARG A 71 -2.32 -4.51 -5.44
N TYR A 72 -3.27 -5.22 -4.84
CA TYR A 72 -2.98 -6.45 -4.09
C TYR A 72 -2.61 -7.62 -5.00
N VAL A 73 -3.19 -7.70 -6.19
CA VAL A 73 -2.79 -8.64 -7.26
C VAL A 73 -1.34 -8.40 -7.69
N ASP A 74 -0.92 -7.16 -7.86
CA ASP A 74 0.47 -6.83 -8.19
C ASP A 74 1.42 -7.29 -7.08
N PHE A 75 1.08 -7.04 -5.81
CA PHE A 75 1.81 -7.55 -4.65
C PHE A 75 1.89 -9.08 -4.66
N LEU A 76 0.76 -9.80 -4.76
CA LEU A 76 0.72 -11.26 -4.77
C LEU A 76 1.57 -11.85 -5.89
N ASN A 77 1.45 -11.35 -7.11
CA ASN A 77 2.20 -11.83 -8.26
C ASN A 77 3.72 -11.56 -8.14
N ALA A 78 4.11 -10.52 -7.40
CA ALA A 78 5.51 -10.22 -7.14
C ALA A 78 6.11 -11.14 -6.08
N VAL A 79 5.41 -11.37 -4.94
CA VAL A 79 5.96 -12.08 -3.78
C VAL A 79 5.66 -13.58 -3.78
N ASP A 80 4.61 -14.00 -4.50
CA ASP A 80 4.22 -15.41 -4.70
C ASP A 80 4.05 -15.76 -6.17
N ALA A 81 5.06 -15.50 -6.97
CA ALA A 81 5.05 -15.78 -8.40
C ALA A 81 4.74 -17.26 -8.74
N SER A 82 5.03 -18.18 -7.85
CA SER A 82 4.79 -19.62 -8.02
C SER A 82 3.38 -20.07 -7.60
N GLY A 83 2.66 -19.30 -6.82
CA GLY A 83 1.35 -19.63 -6.28
C GLY A 83 1.41 -20.66 -5.15
N THR A 84 2.48 -20.64 -4.35
CA THR A 84 2.65 -21.51 -3.16
C THR A 84 2.10 -20.90 -1.90
N ASN A 85 1.71 -19.63 -1.95
CA ASN A 85 1.12 -18.85 -0.88
C ASN A 85 1.96 -18.84 0.42
N PRO A 86 3.23 -18.46 0.37
CA PRO A 86 4.05 -18.37 1.56
C PRO A 86 3.45 -17.32 2.52
N ASN A 87 3.50 -17.62 3.82
CA ASN A 87 2.95 -16.72 4.85
C ASN A 87 1.46 -16.40 4.72
N SER A 88 0.70 -17.20 3.95
CA SER A 88 -0.76 -17.11 3.80
C SER A 88 -1.29 -15.76 3.31
N VAL A 89 -0.51 -15.02 2.51
CA VAL A 89 -0.90 -13.68 2.00
C VAL A 89 -2.11 -13.69 1.06
N TYR A 90 -2.55 -14.86 0.59
CA TYR A 90 -3.76 -15.03 -0.19
C TYR A 90 -4.76 -15.91 0.57
N ASN A 91 -5.85 -15.31 1.03
CA ASN A 91 -6.98 -16.05 1.57
C ASN A 91 -7.82 -16.63 0.42
N THR A 92 -8.16 -17.93 0.47
CA THR A 92 -8.93 -18.59 -0.60
C THR A 92 -10.33 -17.99 -0.79
N ASN A 93 -10.90 -17.34 0.22
CA ASN A 93 -12.16 -16.62 0.12
C ASN A 93 -12.08 -15.40 -0.81
N MET A 94 -10.90 -14.81 -1.03
CA MET A 94 -10.73 -13.80 -2.08
C MET A 94 -11.21 -14.33 -3.45
N GLY A 95 -11.01 -15.63 -3.71
CA GLY A 95 -11.45 -16.31 -4.93
C GLY A 95 -12.86 -16.86 -4.86
N SER A 96 -13.22 -17.54 -3.79
CA SER A 96 -14.46 -18.33 -3.68
C SER A 96 -15.66 -17.51 -3.22
N ASP A 97 -15.47 -16.48 -2.39
CA ASP A 97 -16.55 -15.60 -1.97
C ASP A 97 -16.89 -14.58 -3.07
N VAL A 98 -18.17 -14.26 -3.19
CA VAL A 98 -18.66 -13.31 -4.22
C VAL A 98 -18.22 -11.86 -3.95
N ARG A 99 -17.95 -11.49 -2.69
CA ARG A 99 -17.40 -10.20 -2.28
C ARG A 99 -15.88 -10.17 -2.30
N GLY A 100 -15.22 -11.32 -2.40
CA GLY A 100 -13.78 -11.39 -2.61
C GLY A 100 -13.40 -10.96 -4.02
N GLY A 101 -12.31 -10.22 -4.18
CA GLY A 101 -11.97 -9.54 -5.42
C GLY A 101 -10.88 -10.19 -6.27
N ILE A 102 -10.26 -11.32 -5.83
CA ILE A 102 -9.04 -11.84 -6.46
C ILE A 102 -9.17 -13.33 -6.71
N SER A 103 -9.01 -13.74 -7.97
CA SER A 103 -8.95 -15.14 -8.38
C SER A 103 -7.51 -15.67 -8.41
N PHE A 104 -7.35 -16.96 -8.10
CA PHE A 104 -6.10 -17.71 -8.24
C PHE A 104 -6.21 -18.77 -9.33
N THR A 105 -5.21 -18.86 -10.20
CA THR A 105 -5.14 -19.85 -11.30
C THR A 105 -3.84 -20.61 -11.22
N SER A 106 -3.87 -21.84 -10.71
CA SER A 106 -2.67 -22.67 -10.50
C SER A 106 -1.89 -22.94 -11.79
N GLY A 107 -2.58 -23.12 -12.93
CA GLY A 107 -1.98 -23.37 -14.24
C GLY A 107 -1.42 -22.13 -14.95
N ALA A 108 -1.62 -20.90 -14.43
CA ALA A 108 -1.10 -19.70 -15.04
C ALA A 108 0.44 -19.63 -14.92
N SER A 109 1.09 -18.82 -15.75
CA SER A 109 2.54 -18.60 -15.71
C SER A 109 3.00 -18.04 -14.36
N PRO A 110 4.24 -18.31 -13.91
CA PRO A 110 4.79 -17.63 -12.74
C PRO A 110 4.70 -16.11 -12.86
N GLY A 111 4.31 -15.45 -11.76
CA GLY A 111 4.08 -14.00 -11.73
C GLY A 111 2.75 -13.53 -12.37
N SER A 112 1.88 -14.48 -12.73
CA SER A 112 0.53 -14.19 -13.26
C SER A 112 -0.50 -15.17 -12.68
N LYS A 113 -0.29 -15.63 -11.46
CA LYS A 113 -1.16 -16.59 -10.76
C LYS A 113 -2.44 -15.94 -10.24
N TYR A 114 -2.41 -14.67 -9.95
CA TYR A 114 -3.48 -13.90 -9.34
C TYR A 114 -4.02 -12.86 -10.32
N ALA A 115 -5.33 -12.69 -10.34
CA ALA A 115 -6.00 -11.68 -11.17
C ALA A 115 -7.21 -11.10 -10.43
N ALA A 116 -7.46 -9.80 -10.61
CA ALA A 116 -8.69 -9.20 -10.13
C ALA A 116 -9.89 -9.82 -10.89
N LYS A 117 -10.97 -10.12 -10.16
CA LYS A 117 -12.23 -10.53 -10.76
C LYS A 117 -12.85 -9.37 -11.55
N THR A 118 -13.75 -9.68 -12.46
CA THR A 118 -14.49 -8.67 -13.25
C THR A 118 -15.12 -7.63 -12.31
N ASP A 119 -14.93 -6.36 -12.64
CA ASP A 119 -15.42 -5.19 -11.89
C ASP A 119 -14.91 -5.06 -10.44
N MET A 120 -13.98 -5.93 -9.98
CA MET A 120 -13.45 -5.90 -8.62
C MET A 120 -12.11 -5.17 -8.49
N GLY A 121 -11.44 -4.83 -9.59
CA GLY A 121 -10.09 -4.26 -9.56
C GLY A 121 -9.94 -3.03 -8.70
N ASP A 122 -10.87 -2.08 -8.82
CA ASP A 122 -10.87 -0.79 -8.12
C ASP A 122 -11.69 -0.78 -6.83
N LYS A 123 -12.04 -1.95 -6.30
CA LYS A 123 -12.65 -2.09 -4.97
C LYS A 123 -11.56 -2.27 -3.93
N PRO A 124 -11.81 -1.87 -2.65
CA PRO A 124 -10.87 -2.18 -1.58
C PRO A 124 -10.63 -3.70 -1.51
N VAL A 125 -9.39 -4.10 -1.29
CA VAL A 125 -9.07 -5.48 -0.99
C VAL A 125 -9.67 -5.86 0.36
N ASN A 126 -10.23 -7.07 0.43
CA ASN A 126 -10.77 -7.67 1.65
C ASN A 126 -10.20 -9.07 1.88
N PHE A 127 -10.61 -9.75 2.96
CA PHE A 127 -10.01 -11.01 3.40
C PHE A 127 -8.50 -10.88 3.65
N VAL A 128 -8.06 -9.75 4.17
CA VAL A 128 -6.67 -9.45 4.54
C VAL A 128 -6.57 -9.24 6.04
N SER A 129 -5.58 -9.88 6.65
CA SER A 129 -5.20 -9.67 8.04
C SER A 129 -4.33 -8.41 8.20
N TRP A 130 -4.10 -7.98 9.43
CA TRP A 130 -3.08 -6.98 9.74
C TRP A 130 -1.69 -7.43 9.27
N TRP A 131 -1.39 -8.74 9.40
CA TRP A 131 -0.12 -9.33 8.98
C TRP A 131 0.10 -9.21 7.47
N ASP A 132 -0.94 -9.35 6.68
CA ASP A 132 -0.88 -9.18 5.23
C ASP A 132 -0.64 -7.72 4.85
N ALA A 133 -1.34 -6.79 5.50
CA ALA A 133 -1.13 -5.37 5.31
C ALA A 133 0.30 -4.94 5.70
N ALA A 134 0.86 -5.50 6.78
CA ALA A 134 2.24 -5.28 7.18
C ALA A 134 3.25 -5.84 6.16
N ARG A 135 2.93 -6.98 5.49
CA ARG A 135 3.73 -7.53 4.39
C ARG A 135 3.71 -6.64 3.15
N VAL A 136 2.56 -6.04 2.84
CA VAL A 136 2.48 -5.03 1.78
C VAL A 136 3.36 -3.82 2.12
N ALA A 137 3.34 -3.32 3.37
CA ALA A 137 4.22 -2.24 3.81
C ALA A 137 5.72 -2.62 3.67
N ASN A 138 6.10 -3.84 4.06
CA ASN A 138 7.46 -4.36 3.86
C ASN A 138 7.82 -4.45 2.37
N TRP A 139 6.92 -4.92 1.53
CA TRP A 139 7.11 -5.02 0.09
C TRP A 139 7.40 -3.66 -0.54
N LEU A 140 6.63 -2.63 -0.19
CA LEU A 140 6.87 -1.25 -0.62
C LEU A 140 8.22 -0.73 -0.12
N GLN A 141 8.52 -0.94 1.17
CA GLN A 141 9.77 -0.53 1.80
C GLN A 141 10.99 -1.14 1.10
N ASN A 142 10.86 -2.35 0.57
CA ASN A 142 11.90 -3.10 -0.12
C ASN A 142 11.90 -2.89 -1.65
N GLY A 143 11.15 -1.92 -2.17
CA GLY A 143 11.18 -1.51 -3.58
C GLY A 143 10.30 -2.35 -4.52
N GLN A 144 9.25 -2.99 -4.00
CA GLN A 144 8.20 -3.68 -4.77
C GLN A 144 8.69 -4.86 -5.64
N GLY A 145 9.78 -5.50 -5.26
CA GLY A 145 10.32 -6.66 -5.97
C GLY A 145 9.82 -8.00 -5.43
N SER A 146 10.46 -9.09 -5.85
CA SER A 146 10.24 -10.46 -5.37
C SER A 146 11.00 -10.77 -4.07
N GLY A 147 11.49 -9.75 -3.37
CA GLY A 147 12.24 -9.90 -2.12
C GLY A 147 11.37 -10.34 -0.95
N SER A 148 12.03 -10.58 0.18
CA SER A 148 11.34 -10.99 1.42
C SER A 148 10.36 -9.93 1.89
N THR A 149 9.18 -10.36 2.31
CA THR A 149 8.15 -9.55 2.98
C THR A 149 8.28 -9.55 4.50
N GLU A 150 9.29 -10.26 5.06
CA GLU A 150 9.37 -10.53 6.50
C GLU A 150 10.17 -9.48 7.26
N THR A 151 10.87 -8.61 6.56
CA THR A 151 11.64 -7.49 7.13
C THR A 151 11.49 -6.24 6.27
N GLY A 152 11.60 -5.07 6.89
CA GLY A 152 11.41 -3.77 6.22
C GLY A 152 10.76 -2.78 7.18
N ALA A 153 9.53 -2.38 6.91
CA ALA A 153 8.73 -1.55 7.82
C ALA A 153 8.40 -2.28 9.14
N TYR A 154 8.27 -3.60 9.08
CA TYR A 154 8.02 -4.48 10.23
C TYR A 154 8.96 -5.69 10.21
N THR A 155 9.24 -6.27 11.37
CA THR A 155 9.98 -7.54 11.52
C THR A 155 8.98 -8.64 11.87
N LEU A 156 8.54 -9.43 10.87
CA LEU A 156 7.41 -10.35 10.98
C LEU A 156 7.81 -11.79 11.32
N ASN A 157 9.03 -12.23 10.95
CA ASN A 157 9.59 -13.56 11.29
C ASN A 157 8.71 -14.75 10.83
N ASN A 158 8.04 -14.64 9.71
CA ASN A 158 7.07 -15.60 9.17
C ASN A 158 5.83 -15.84 10.08
N ASN A 159 5.59 -14.99 11.05
CA ASN A 159 4.38 -15.07 11.86
C ASN A 159 3.16 -14.60 11.04
N THR A 160 2.05 -15.27 11.23
CA THR A 160 0.73 -14.94 10.68
C THR A 160 -0.32 -14.75 11.78
N SER A 161 0.08 -14.85 13.03
CA SER A 161 -0.78 -14.72 14.22
C SER A 161 0.03 -14.38 15.46
N GLY A 162 -0.65 -14.08 16.56
CA GLY A 162 -0.06 -13.76 17.84
C GLY A 162 0.29 -12.27 17.97
N ASN A 163 1.30 -11.96 18.78
CA ASN A 163 1.69 -10.56 19.03
C ASN A 163 2.27 -9.91 17.78
N ALA A 164 1.53 -8.99 17.20
CA ALA A 164 1.99 -8.17 16.11
C ALA A 164 3.12 -7.23 16.55
N PRO A 165 4.21 -7.08 15.77
CA PRO A 165 5.35 -6.24 16.14
C PRO A 165 5.03 -4.74 16.03
N ALA A 166 5.85 -3.91 16.66
CA ALA A 166 5.88 -2.48 16.40
C ALA A 166 6.49 -2.19 15.02
N VAL A 167 6.17 -1.02 14.48
CA VAL A 167 6.83 -0.49 13.27
C VAL A 167 8.33 -0.26 13.55
N ASN A 168 9.19 -0.61 12.59
CA ASN A 168 10.63 -0.43 12.69
C ASN A 168 11.01 1.05 12.54
N VAL A 169 12.04 1.48 13.26
CA VAL A 169 12.57 2.83 13.12
C VAL A 169 13.04 3.08 11.69
N GLY A 170 12.60 4.20 11.10
CA GLY A 170 12.95 4.57 9.73
C GLY A 170 12.05 3.94 8.66
N ALA A 171 10.95 3.29 9.03
CA ALA A 171 9.95 2.84 8.08
C ALA A 171 9.35 4.03 7.31
N LEU A 172 9.27 3.89 5.98
CA LEU A 172 8.65 4.86 5.08
C LEU A 172 7.20 4.48 4.73
N PHE A 173 6.82 3.23 4.93
CA PHE A 173 5.46 2.72 4.70
C PHE A 173 5.02 1.91 5.90
N TYR A 174 3.86 2.23 6.47
CA TYR A 174 3.35 1.53 7.65
C TYR A 174 1.83 1.69 7.74
N LEU A 175 1.18 0.85 8.55
CA LEU A 175 -0.22 1.07 8.90
C LEU A 175 -0.32 2.30 9.81
N PRO A 176 -1.25 3.23 9.56
CA PRO A 176 -1.39 4.41 10.40
C PRO A 176 -1.64 4.00 11.86
N THR A 177 -1.12 4.76 12.80
CA THR A 177 -1.57 4.63 14.18
C THR A 177 -3.04 5.04 14.30
N GLU A 178 -3.70 4.65 15.38
CA GLU A 178 -5.09 5.06 15.67
C GLU A 178 -5.28 6.58 15.58
N ASN A 179 -4.35 7.35 16.15
CA ASN A 179 -4.39 8.80 16.11
C ASN A 179 -4.16 9.37 14.71
N GLN A 180 -3.29 8.77 13.91
CA GLN A 180 -3.07 9.21 12.52
C GLN A 180 -4.29 8.92 11.65
N TRP A 181 -4.86 7.72 11.73
CA TRP A 181 -6.07 7.36 11.01
C TRP A 181 -7.22 8.30 11.39
N TYR A 182 -7.44 8.49 12.70
CA TYR A 182 -8.47 9.35 13.25
C TYR A 182 -8.35 10.80 12.77
N LYS A 183 -7.15 11.36 12.83
CA LYS A 183 -6.89 12.73 12.34
C LYS A 183 -7.16 12.86 10.85
N ALA A 184 -6.68 11.92 10.05
CA ALA A 184 -6.91 11.93 8.60
C ALA A 184 -8.39 11.88 8.23
N ALA A 185 -9.21 11.16 9.00
CA ALA A 185 -10.63 10.99 8.79
C ALA A 185 -11.46 12.21 9.26
N TYR A 186 -11.25 12.63 10.51
CA TYR A 186 -12.23 13.48 11.19
C TYR A 186 -11.73 14.90 11.49
N TYR A 187 -10.43 15.19 11.45
CA TYR A 187 -9.92 16.52 11.79
C TYR A 187 -10.34 17.56 10.74
N LYS A 188 -10.78 18.76 11.22
CA LYS A 188 -11.30 19.82 10.34
C LYS A 188 -10.23 20.54 9.51
N GLY A 189 -8.95 20.45 9.93
CA GLY A 189 -7.82 21.06 9.23
C GLY A 189 -7.77 22.58 9.33
N GLY A 190 -6.67 23.16 8.83
CA GLY A 190 -6.48 24.61 8.74
C GLY A 190 -5.94 25.29 10.00
N SER A 191 -5.90 24.64 11.16
CA SER A 191 -5.20 25.08 12.37
C SER A 191 -5.09 23.95 13.39
N THR A 192 -4.20 24.09 14.37
CA THR A 192 -4.01 23.09 15.45
C THR A 192 -5.18 23.02 16.45
N SER A 193 -6.18 23.89 16.35
CA SER A 193 -7.37 23.96 17.20
C SER A 193 -8.69 23.90 16.40
N ALA A 194 -8.68 23.38 15.18
CA ALA A 194 -9.85 23.34 14.30
C ALA A 194 -10.96 22.41 14.79
N GLY A 195 -10.64 21.43 15.64
CA GLY A 195 -11.59 20.43 16.14
C GLY A 195 -11.85 19.30 15.13
N TYR A 196 -12.90 18.52 15.37
CA TYR A 196 -13.20 17.30 14.63
C TYR A 196 -14.65 17.28 14.15
N TRP A 197 -14.88 16.53 13.07
CA TRP A 197 -16.20 16.13 12.60
C TRP A 197 -16.59 14.79 13.22
N ASP A 198 -17.89 14.53 13.31
CA ASP A 198 -18.39 13.21 13.70
C ASP A 198 -18.19 12.15 12.61
N TYR A 199 -18.19 12.56 11.32
CA TYR A 199 -18.02 11.69 10.15
C TYR A 199 -16.94 12.21 9.21
N ALA A 200 -16.24 11.29 8.54
CA ALA A 200 -15.12 11.62 7.65
C ALA A 200 -15.53 12.40 6.39
N THR A 201 -16.80 12.47 6.09
CA THR A 201 -17.41 13.28 5.01
C THR A 201 -17.55 14.76 5.36
N GLN A 202 -16.77 15.26 6.34
CA GLN A 202 -16.82 16.64 6.84
C GLN A 202 -18.21 17.03 7.36
N SER A 203 -18.83 16.17 8.15
CA SER A 203 -20.18 16.35 8.65
C SER A 203 -20.33 15.89 10.09
N ASP A 204 -21.14 16.62 10.88
CA ASP A 204 -21.63 16.19 12.20
C ASP A 204 -23.01 15.48 12.08
N THR A 205 -23.52 15.34 10.86
CA THR A 205 -24.76 14.60 10.56
C THR A 205 -24.40 13.26 9.90
N ALA A 206 -25.11 12.19 10.29
CA ALA A 206 -24.92 10.87 9.71
C ALA A 206 -25.00 10.89 8.17
N PRO A 207 -24.10 10.21 7.45
CA PRO A 207 -24.14 10.16 6.01
C PRO A 207 -25.36 9.38 5.50
N THR A 208 -25.78 9.70 4.28
CA THR A 208 -26.77 8.91 3.56
C THR A 208 -26.10 7.68 2.94
N ALA A 209 -26.74 6.52 3.01
CA ALA A 209 -26.22 5.33 2.37
C ALA A 209 -26.21 5.46 0.84
N VAL A 210 -25.12 5.07 0.20
CA VAL A 210 -25.04 5.00 -1.26
C VAL A 210 -25.75 3.75 -1.78
N THR A 211 -26.23 3.82 -3.01
CA THR A 211 -26.53 2.67 -3.84
C THR A 211 -25.36 2.40 -4.81
N ALA A 212 -25.39 1.30 -5.53
CA ALA A 212 -24.37 0.99 -6.52
C ALA A 212 -24.97 0.71 -7.89
N GLY A 213 -24.21 1.04 -8.94
CA GLY A 213 -24.46 0.56 -10.29
C GLY A 213 -24.08 -0.92 -10.47
N THR A 214 -24.37 -1.48 -11.62
CA THR A 214 -24.17 -2.92 -11.93
C THR A 214 -22.71 -3.38 -11.86
N THR A 215 -21.76 -2.44 -11.93
CA THR A 215 -20.32 -2.68 -11.83
C THR A 215 -19.75 -2.26 -10.46
N GLY A 216 -20.61 -1.98 -9.47
CA GLY A 216 -20.20 -1.60 -8.13
C GLY A 216 -19.60 -0.20 -8.01
N ILE A 217 -19.96 0.73 -8.89
CA ILE A 217 -19.64 2.15 -8.74
C ILE A 217 -20.69 2.78 -7.82
N GLY A 218 -20.27 3.42 -6.75
CA GLY A 218 -21.15 4.09 -5.80
C GLY A 218 -21.89 5.27 -6.44
N SER A 219 -23.15 5.49 -6.05
CA SER A 219 -24.04 6.46 -6.67
C SER A 219 -23.73 7.92 -6.35
N ALA A 220 -22.94 8.18 -5.31
CA ALA A 220 -22.63 9.55 -4.86
C ALA A 220 -21.41 10.17 -5.60
N GLY A 221 -20.59 9.36 -6.28
CA GLY A 221 -19.32 9.85 -6.80
C GLY A 221 -18.42 10.33 -5.65
N SER A 222 -17.72 11.44 -5.85
CA SER A 222 -16.73 11.99 -4.90
C SER A 222 -17.23 13.22 -4.13
N ALA A 223 -18.53 13.37 -3.92
CA ALA A 223 -19.10 14.58 -3.29
C ALA A 223 -20.25 14.26 -2.34
N GLY A 224 -20.48 15.19 -1.38
CA GLY A 224 -21.62 15.13 -0.46
C GLY A 224 -21.44 14.18 0.72
N ASN A 225 -22.38 14.25 1.66
CA ASN A 225 -22.37 13.44 2.87
C ASN A 225 -23.02 12.08 2.62
N PHE A 226 -22.25 11.17 2.01
CA PHE A 226 -22.66 9.82 1.68
C PHE A 226 -21.62 8.81 2.13
N ALA A 227 -22.04 7.57 2.36
CA ALA A 227 -21.13 6.45 2.70
C ALA A 227 -21.72 5.11 2.26
N ASN A 228 -20.86 4.11 2.05
CA ASN A 228 -21.29 2.74 1.78
C ASN A 228 -21.49 1.99 3.11
N TYR A 229 -22.74 1.81 3.55
CA TYR A 229 -23.13 1.08 4.77
C TYR A 229 -24.60 0.64 4.69
N ILE A 230 -25.12 -0.05 5.69
CA ILE A 230 -26.48 -0.59 5.83
C ILE A 230 -26.97 -1.36 4.59
N ASP A 231 -26.07 -2.11 3.95
CA ASP A 231 -26.36 -2.88 2.73
C ASP A 231 -26.91 -2.04 1.56
N GLY A 232 -26.57 -0.73 1.53
CA GLY A 232 -27.15 0.18 0.52
C GLY A 232 -26.63 -0.05 -0.90
N ALA A 233 -25.44 -0.58 -1.05
CA ALA A 233 -24.76 -0.77 -2.35
C ALA A 233 -24.97 -2.20 -2.87
N ASP A 234 -26.16 -2.51 -3.40
CA ASP A 234 -26.48 -3.80 -3.98
C ASP A 234 -25.90 -3.94 -5.38
N TRP A 235 -25.05 -4.93 -5.58
CA TRP A 235 -24.52 -5.29 -6.89
C TRP A 235 -23.87 -6.68 -6.86
N ASN A 236 -23.56 -7.24 -8.03
CA ASN A 236 -22.97 -8.58 -8.18
C ASN A 236 -23.81 -9.68 -7.48
N GLY A 237 -25.14 -9.51 -7.47
CA GLY A 237 -26.07 -10.45 -6.84
C GLY A 237 -26.02 -10.48 -5.31
N GLN A 238 -25.42 -9.47 -4.68
CA GLN A 238 -25.30 -9.34 -3.23
C GLN A 238 -26.14 -8.20 -2.70
N ASN A 239 -26.69 -8.43 -1.53
CA ASN A 239 -27.31 -7.40 -0.69
C ASN A 239 -26.18 -6.71 0.08
N GLY A 240 -25.82 -5.50 -0.29
CA GLY A 240 -24.63 -4.82 0.17
C GLY A 240 -23.31 -5.46 -0.33
N ASN A 241 -22.40 -4.63 -0.76
CA ASN A 241 -21.07 -5.05 -1.21
C ASN A 241 -20.09 -3.85 -1.15
N VAL A 242 -18.79 -4.12 -1.23
CA VAL A 242 -17.75 -3.10 -1.43
C VAL A 242 -17.96 -2.38 -2.75
N THR A 243 -17.62 -1.10 -2.83
CA THR A 243 -17.78 -0.25 -4.02
C THR A 243 -16.45 0.27 -4.52
N THR A 244 -16.41 0.81 -5.75
CA THR A 244 -15.23 1.47 -6.28
C THR A 244 -14.76 2.58 -5.34
N VAL A 245 -13.47 2.58 -4.98
CA VAL A 245 -12.89 3.59 -4.08
C VAL A 245 -13.11 4.99 -4.63
N GLY A 246 -13.39 5.96 -3.75
CA GLY A 246 -13.64 7.36 -4.13
C GLY A 246 -15.01 7.62 -4.76
N THR A 247 -15.97 6.68 -4.66
CA THR A 247 -17.31 6.86 -5.26
C THR A 247 -18.47 6.88 -4.25
N ASN A 248 -18.12 6.93 -2.94
CA ASN A 248 -19.12 6.83 -1.86
C ASN A 248 -19.37 8.16 -1.13
N GLY A 249 -19.07 9.28 -1.75
CA GLY A 249 -19.30 10.61 -1.15
C GLY A 249 -18.05 11.47 -1.06
N GLY A 250 -18.13 12.55 -0.31
CA GLY A 250 -17.06 13.52 -0.14
C GLY A 250 -15.87 13.00 0.65
N SER A 251 -14.71 13.58 0.37
CA SER A 251 -13.48 13.33 1.10
C SER A 251 -13.49 13.94 2.50
N SER A 252 -12.53 13.51 3.34
CA SER A 252 -12.15 14.24 4.56
C SER A 252 -11.54 15.61 4.23
N ALA A 253 -11.29 16.42 5.24
CA ALA A 253 -10.61 17.72 5.07
C ALA A 253 -9.17 17.59 4.49
N TYR A 254 -8.59 16.40 4.52
CA TYR A 254 -7.28 16.09 3.95
C TYR A 254 -7.35 15.30 2.65
N ASP A 255 -8.51 15.30 1.97
CA ASP A 255 -8.72 14.59 0.69
C ASP A 255 -8.58 13.06 0.76
N THR A 256 -8.76 12.44 1.93
CA THR A 256 -8.94 10.98 2.04
C THR A 256 -10.40 10.62 1.77
N PHE A 257 -10.62 9.56 1.01
CA PHE A 257 -11.96 9.04 0.65
C PHE A 257 -12.29 7.76 1.38
N ASP A 258 -13.58 7.46 1.50
CA ASP A 258 -14.17 6.22 2.00
C ASP A 258 -13.78 5.86 3.46
N MET A 259 -13.30 6.83 4.24
CA MET A 259 -12.98 6.62 5.67
C MET A 259 -14.23 6.55 6.56
N SER A 260 -15.42 6.62 5.97
CA SER A 260 -16.71 6.31 6.61
C SER A 260 -17.43 5.28 5.76
N GLY A 261 -17.51 4.03 6.22
CA GLY A 261 -18.13 2.90 5.52
C GLY A 261 -17.17 2.16 4.60
N SER A 262 -17.69 1.46 3.62
CA SER A 262 -17.01 0.58 2.66
C SER A 262 -16.37 -0.63 3.31
N ILE A 263 -15.28 -0.46 4.09
CA ILE A 263 -14.57 -1.55 4.76
C ILE A 263 -13.93 -1.06 6.07
N TRP A 264 -13.90 -1.90 7.12
CA TRP A 264 -13.07 -1.65 8.28
C TRP A 264 -11.61 -1.60 7.88
N GLU A 265 -10.91 -0.54 8.28
CA GLU A 265 -9.50 -0.36 7.96
C GLU A 265 -8.61 -0.63 9.17
N TRP A 266 -7.65 -1.55 8.99
CA TRP A 266 -6.63 -1.86 9.98
C TRP A 266 -5.80 -0.64 10.36
N ASN A 267 -5.49 -0.50 11.64
CA ASN A 267 -4.54 0.47 12.17
C ASN A 267 -3.65 -0.13 13.27
N ASP A 268 -2.56 0.54 13.58
CA ASP A 268 -1.54 0.08 14.53
C ASP A 268 -1.82 0.45 15.99
N LEU A 269 -3.05 0.89 16.33
CA LEU A 269 -3.37 1.42 17.66
C LEU A 269 -2.34 2.48 18.09
N THR A 270 -1.54 2.19 19.12
CA THR A 270 -0.47 3.08 19.60
C THR A 270 0.83 2.99 18.82
N GLY A 271 0.94 2.05 17.87
CA GLY A 271 2.18 1.71 17.17
C GLY A 271 3.11 0.77 17.96
N ALA A 272 2.75 0.39 19.18
CA ALA A 272 3.49 -0.58 19.99
C ALA A 272 3.16 -2.01 19.59
N ALA A 273 4.06 -2.96 19.90
CA ALA A 273 3.77 -4.38 19.76
C ALA A 273 2.60 -4.80 20.67
N GLY A 274 1.74 -5.71 20.19
CA GLY A 274 0.59 -6.15 20.96
C GLY A 274 -0.19 -7.29 20.31
N SER A 275 -1.07 -7.91 21.10
CA SER A 275 -1.93 -9.03 20.68
C SER A 275 -3.20 -8.59 19.96
N THR A 276 -3.46 -7.29 19.88
CA THR A 276 -4.60 -6.72 19.16
C THR A 276 -4.14 -5.61 18.24
N ARG A 277 -4.94 -5.33 17.21
CA ARG A 277 -4.83 -4.18 16.32
C ARG A 277 -6.17 -3.49 16.20
N GLY A 278 -6.15 -2.20 15.87
CA GLY A 278 -7.37 -1.43 15.70
C GLY A 278 -7.97 -1.58 14.32
N ALA A 279 -9.28 -1.34 14.22
CA ALA A 279 -9.92 -1.04 12.96
C ALA A 279 -10.97 0.07 13.12
N ARG A 280 -11.11 0.88 12.06
CA ARG A 280 -12.03 2.04 12.01
C ARG A 280 -12.75 2.16 10.69
N GLY A 281 -13.74 3.06 10.66
CA GLY A 281 -14.47 3.47 9.47
C GLY A 281 -15.82 2.79 9.30
N GLY A 282 -16.03 1.60 9.87
CA GLY A 282 -17.21 0.78 9.57
C GLY A 282 -17.06 0.06 8.22
N TYR A 283 -18.13 -0.60 7.77
CA TYR A 283 -18.10 -1.41 6.54
C TYR A 283 -19.45 -1.38 5.83
N TRP A 284 -19.52 -1.92 4.62
CA TRP A 284 -20.65 -1.92 3.70
C TRP A 284 -21.99 -2.43 4.31
N SER A 285 -21.93 -3.27 5.36
CA SER A 285 -23.12 -3.80 6.06
C SER A 285 -23.24 -3.31 7.51
N SER A 286 -22.52 -2.26 7.93
CA SER A 286 -22.72 -1.66 9.26
C SER A 286 -24.17 -1.26 9.46
N PHE A 287 -24.86 -1.79 10.47
CA PHE A 287 -26.31 -1.53 10.62
C PHE A 287 -26.65 -0.10 11.00
N SER A 288 -25.69 0.71 11.38
CA SER A 288 -25.89 2.06 11.90
C SER A 288 -24.73 2.96 11.51
N ALA A 289 -25.03 4.21 11.23
CA ALA A 289 -24.01 5.24 11.02
C ALA A 289 -23.08 5.43 12.24
N PHE A 290 -23.46 4.98 13.44
CA PHE A 290 -22.58 4.99 14.60
C PHE A 290 -21.26 4.28 14.33
N SER A 291 -21.26 3.14 13.61
CA SER A 291 -20.05 2.40 13.28
C SER A 291 -19.06 3.18 12.40
N LEU A 292 -19.56 4.22 11.70
CA LEU A 292 -18.79 5.08 10.81
C LEU A 292 -18.26 6.34 11.52
N SER A 293 -18.77 6.61 12.74
CA SER A 293 -18.50 7.85 13.46
C SER A 293 -17.13 7.86 14.14
N SER A 294 -16.67 9.03 14.47
CA SER A 294 -15.47 9.28 15.26
C SER A 294 -15.45 8.54 16.61
N SER A 295 -16.63 8.30 17.20
CA SER A 295 -16.77 7.58 18.47
C SER A 295 -16.63 6.06 18.36
N SER A 296 -16.61 5.49 17.14
CA SER A 296 -16.56 4.04 16.92
C SER A 296 -15.16 3.56 16.58
N ASN A 297 -14.69 2.56 17.29
CA ASN A 297 -13.48 1.78 16.97
C ASN A 297 -13.65 0.35 17.45
N ILE A 298 -12.88 -0.55 16.89
CA ILE A 298 -12.78 -1.93 17.37
C ILE A 298 -11.30 -2.30 17.54
N ALA A 299 -11.05 -3.21 18.50
CA ALA A 299 -9.76 -3.84 18.69
C ALA A 299 -9.94 -5.35 18.51
N ILE A 300 -9.20 -5.92 17.56
CA ILE A 300 -9.39 -7.29 17.09
C ILE A 300 -8.05 -8.03 16.99
N ASP A 301 -8.12 -9.36 16.85
CA ASP A 301 -6.94 -10.19 16.63
C ASP A 301 -6.30 -9.80 15.28
N PRO A 302 -4.99 -9.53 15.22
CA PRO A 302 -4.32 -9.15 13.98
C PRO A 302 -4.32 -10.25 12.90
N SER A 303 -4.73 -11.47 13.21
CA SER A 303 -4.89 -12.57 12.26
C SER A 303 -6.30 -12.72 11.68
N ASP A 304 -7.25 -11.90 12.13
CA ASP A 304 -8.61 -11.95 11.58
C ASP A 304 -8.63 -11.55 10.11
N GLU A 305 -9.34 -12.36 9.30
CA GLU A 305 -9.55 -12.14 7.87
C GLU A 305 -11.03 -12.31 7.53
N SER A 306 -11.63 -11.29 6.94
CA SER A 306 -13.06 -11.32 6.57
C SER A 306 -13.30 -10.40 5.38
N ASP A 307 -14.47 -10.54 4.76
CA ASP A 307 -14.96 -9.67 3.68
C ASP A 307 -15.17 -8.21 4.11
N VAL A 308 -14.99 -7.91 5.39
CA VAL A 308 -15.18 -6.57 5.97
C VAL A 308 -13.87 -5.87 6.38
N TYR A 309 -12.71 -6.53 6.30
CA TYR A 309 -11.42 -5.95 6.68
C TYR A 309 -10.53 -5.68 5.48
N GLY A 310 -10.03 -4.45 5.41
CA GLY A 310 -9.05 -3.97 4.45
C GLY A 310 -8.10 -2.98 5.12
N PHE A 311 -7.38 -2.19 4.35
CA PHE A 311 -6.40 -1.25 4.91
C PHE A 311 -6.05 -0.11 3.96
N ARG A 312 -5.46 0.93 4.52
CA ARG A 312 -4.63 1.93 3.85
C ARG A 312 -3.33 2.13 4.60
N LEU A 313 -2.29 2.61 3.94
CA LEU A 313 -0.98 2.85 4.54
C LEU A 313 -0.73 4.33 4.78
N ALA A 314 0.21 4.62 5.67
CA ALA A 314 0.75 5.93 5.96
C ALA A 314 2.26 6.00 5.68
N SER A 315 2.79 7.22 5.62
CA SER A 315 4.22 7.50 5.44
C SER A 315 4.60 8.76 6.25
N PRO A 316 5.79 8.81 6.89
CA PRO A 316 6.21 9.99 7.66
C PRO A 316 6.65 11.16 6.78
N VAL A 317 6.93 10.91 5.50
CA VAL A 317 7.48 11.90 4.56
C VAL A 317 6.87 11.70 3.17
N ALA A 318 7.01 12.70 2.30
CA ALA A 318 6.70 12.54 0.89
C ALA A 318 7.57 11.42 0.29
N VAL A 319 6.94 10.36 -0.18
CA VAL A 319 7.61 9.21 -0.81
C VAL A 319 7.83 9.54 -2.29
N PRO A 320 9.09 9.64 -2.77
CA PRO A 320 9.33 9.81 -4.19
C PRO A 320 8.79 8.59 -4.97
N GLU A 321 8.10 8.84 -6.06
CA GLU A 321 7.59 7.80 -6.95
C GLU A 321 8.73 6.90 -7.46
N PRO A 322 8.49 5.60 -7.72
CA PRO A 322 9.52 4.65 -8.18
C PRO A 322 10.32 5.14 -9.39
N ALA A 323 9.69 5.89 -10.30
CA ALA A 323 10.37 6.53 -11.42
C ALA A 323 11.43 7.55 -10.98
N THR A 324 11.23 8.23 -9.86
CA THR A 324 12.19 9.20 -9.29
C THR A 324 13.45 8.50 -8.80
N TYR A 325 13.32 7.33 -8.14
CA TYR A 325 14.47 6.51 -7.74
C TYR A 325 15.23 5.97 -8.96
N ALA A 326 14.51 5.46 -9.97
CA ALA A 326 15.12 4.97 -11.20
C ALA A 326 15.88 6.10 -11.94
N MET A 327 15.31 7.30 -12.03
CA MET A 327 15.95 8.47 -12.62
C MET A 327 17.18 8.93 -11.81
N ALA A 328 17.13 8.92 -10.49
CA ALA A 328 18.25 9.27 -9.63
C ALA A 328 19.42 8.28 -9.81
N LEU A 329 19.14 6.98 -9.84
CA LEU A 329 20.14 5.94 -10.09
C LEU A 329 20.74 6.03 -11.49
N ALA A 330 19.92 6.27 -12.52
CA ALA A 330 20.40 6.49 -13.88
C ALA A 330 21.27 7.74 -13.99
N GLY A 331 20.89 8.84 -13.31
CA GLY A 331 21.68 10.06 -13.22
C GLY A 331 23.04 9.85 -12.57
N LEU A 332 23.11 9.09 -11.47
CA LEU A 332 24.37 8.73 -10.79
C LEU A 332 25.27 7.87 -11.68
N ALA A 333 24.71 6.89 -12.39
CA ALA A 333 25.43 6.03 -13.32
C ALA A 333 26.01 6.85 -14.48
N CYS A 334 25.24 7.73 -15.10
CA CYS A 334 25.67 8.59 -16.20
C CYS A 334 26.70 9.63 -15.72
N GLY A 335 26.51 10.22 -14.54
CA GLY A 335 27.45 11.16 -13.93
C GLY A 335 28.80 10.51 -13.61
N GLY A 336 28.78 9.33 -12.98
CA GLY A 336 29.98 8.54 -12.69
C GLY A 336 30.75 8.17 -13.95
N PHE A 337 30.08 7.73 -15.01
CA PHE A 337 30.70 7.39 -16.28
C PHE A 337 31.31 8.60 -16.99
N SER A 338 30.69 9.77 -16.92
CA SER A 338 31.23 11.00 -17.51
C SER A 338 32.48 11.51 -16.76
N MET A 339 32.53 11.43 -15.43
CA MET A 339 33.71 11.73 -14.62
C MET A 339 34.84 10.77 -14.89
N TRP A 340 34.58 9.45 -14.97
CA TRP A 340 35.60 8.45 -15.30
C TRP A 340 36.24 8.69 -16.67
N ARG A 341 35.45 9.11 -17.68
CA ARG A 341 35.98 9.48 -18.99
C ARG A 341 36.87 10.74 -18.96
N ARG A 342 36.58 11.73 -18.12
CA ARG A 342 37.39 12.92 -17.97
C ARG A 342 38.74 12.62 -17.28
N CYS A 343 38.75 11.78 -16.24
CA CYS A 343 39.98 11.36 -15.55
C CYS A 343 40.93 10.52 -16.42
N LYS A 344 40.46 9.87 -17.50
CA LYS A 344 41.29 9.13 -18.44
C LYS A 344 41.88 9.97 -19.57
N ARG A 345 41.46 11.22 -19.69
CA ARG A 345 41.98 12.15 -20.73
C ARG A 345 42.89 13.25 -20.18
N ALA A 346 43.09 13.32 -18.87
CA ALA A 346 44.09 14.08 -18.15
C ALA A 346 45.29 13.17 -17.80
#